data_25a46f378bf0b6d4b42071be7047822c
#
_entry.id   25a46f378bf0b6d4b42071be7047822c
#
_cell.length_a   1.000
_cell.length_b   1.000
_cell.length_c   1.000
_cell.angle_alpha   90.00
_cell.angle_beta   90.00
_cell.angle_gamma   90.00
#
_symmetry.space_group_name_H-M   'P 1'
#
loop_
_entity.id
_entity.type
_entity.pdbx_description
1 polymer ?
#
loop_
_entity_poly.entity_id
_entity_poly.type
_entity_poly.pdbx_seq_one_letter_code
_entity_poly.pdbx_strand_id
1 'polypeptide(L)'
;MEHYIWLSMAFIFIGVYISKFLAHKTNTVDVLWFIIIGAVLGNFHLVKESHALEFLGDIGIILVMFALGFEEDAKAFVDGVKKAWGIALIGAIFPFIAGYYSAILFGFSQNSALIWGLTMTATAVSLTMMTLKSLNLHKTKAATGIMTSAVVDDVLSLIGVAILLPIILSGGDTGNLTINYTELSITFAKVIIFFVTVYLVGRFVLPHDNGLQKLFKLENGQYAVLGIFVIVFLFGAFAHLLGFHPAIGAYFAGLLLKEEYLQLGQDKFYNIKSVEDIIHNLAFVIFGPVFFILLGTKIIFDVNILGEVILPTIVLFLSVLIFQIISAGGAAKFTGGYSNKDSILIGLGMLGRAELAFIVINIAYVQNQLITQQEFYILVFTTFLLNISVPLLIKAYTPFYNKMKD
;
A
#
# COMPACT_ATOMS: atom_id res chain seq x y z
N MET A 1 -22.27 8.24 -25.07
CA MET A 1 -21.54 7.94 -23.82
C MET A 1 -20.36 6.97 -24.06
N GLU A 2 -20.53 5.90 -24.82
CA GLU A 2 -19.46 4.89 -25.06
C GLU A 2 -18.23 5.42 -25.82
N HIS A 3 -18.38 6.36 -26.73
CA HIS A 3 -17.25 6.91 -27.54
C HIS A 3 -16.18 7.59 -26.67
N TYR A 4 -16.59 8.18 -25.54
CA TYR A 4 -15.66 8.85 -24.64
C TYR A 4 -14.84 7.89 -23.77
N ILE A 5 -15.35 6.68 -23.48
CA ILE A 5 -14.64 5.70 -22.67
C ILE A 5 -13.37 5.23 -23.38
N TRP A 6 -13.48 4.89 -24.68
CA TRP A 6 -12.33 4.44 -25.48
C TRP A 6 -11.24 5.53 -25.59
N LEU A 7 -11.67 6.78 -25.78
CA LEU A 7 -10.74 7.91 -25.84
C LEU A 7 -10.08 8.16 -24.48
N SER A 8 -10.85 8.11 -23.38
CA SER A 8 -10.31 8.20 -22.01
C SER A 8 -9.30 7.09 -21.75
N MET A 9 -9.60 5.85 -22.12
CA MET A 9 -8.66 4.72 -22.00
C MET A 9 -7.37 4.96 -22.79
N ALA A 10 -7.46 5.47 -24.02
CA ALA A 10 -6.29 5.81 -24.82
C ALA A 10 -5.41 6.84 -24.12
N PHE A 11 -6.01 7.92 -23.58
CA PHE A 11 -5.26 8.93 -22.82
C PHE A 11 -4.67 8.38 -21.53
N ILE A 12 -5.38 7.50 -20.82
CA ILE A 12 -4.85 6.83 -19.61
C ILE A 12 -3.59 6.03 -20.00
N PHE A 13 -3.63 5.18 -21.04
CA PHE A 13 -2.45 4.39 -21.40
C PHE A 13 -1.30 5.24 -21.96
N ILE A 14 -1.58 6.32 -22.69
CA ILE A 14 -0.56 7.32 -23.05
C ILE A 14 0.06 7.93 -21.78
N GLY A 15 -0.78 8.28 -20.80
CA GLY A 15 -0.34 8.78 -19.50
C GLY A 15 0.52 7.76 -18.75
N VAL A 16 0.15 6.48 -18.74
CA VAL A 16 0.96 5.39 -18.17
C VAL A 16 2.35 5.33 -18.81
N TYR A 17 2.40 5.37 -20.14
CA TYR A 17 3.66 5.33 -20.88
C TYR A 17 4.58 6.52 -20.54
N ILE A 18 4.02 7.74 -20.55
CA ILE A 18 4.75 8.97 -20.19
C ILE A 18 5.24 8.89 -18.73
N SER A 19 4.37 8.46 -17.81
CA SER A 19 4.70 8.33 -16.39
C SER A 19 5.87 7.38 -16.13
N LYS A 20 5.86 6.19 -16.74
CA LYS A 20 6.96 5.23 -16.63
C LYS A 20 8.26 5.79 -17.20
N PHE A 21 8.20 6.48 -18.34
CA PHE A 21 9.37 7.14 -18.90
C PHE A 21 9.95 8.21 -17.96
N LEU A 22 9.09 9.04 -17.37
CA LEU A 22 9.49 10.09 -16.43
C LEU A 22 10.04 9.51 -15.13
N ALA A 23 9.39 8.49 -14.57
CA ALA A 23 9.84 7.79 -13.37
C ALA A 23 11.25 7.20 -13.57
N HIS A 24 11.46 6.52 -14.69
CA HIS A 24 12.78 5.98 -15.04
C HIS A 24 13.85 7.10 -15.19
N LYS A 25 13.51 8.21 -15.86
CA LYS A 25 14.44 9.33 -16.06
C LYS A 25 14.78 10.08 -14.77
N THR A 26 13.85 10.15 -13.84
CA THR A 26 14.00 10.86 -12.56
C THR A 26 14.45 9.97 -11.40
N ASN A 27 14.58 8.66 -11.63
CA ASN A 27 14.84 7.64 -10.59
C ASN A 27 13.84 7.75 -9.41
N THR A 28 12.56 7.90 -9.74
CA THR A 28 11.46 7.95 -8.76
C THR A 28 10.50 6.78 -8.98
N VAL A 29 9.54 6.62 -8.08
CA VAL A 29 8.52 5.57 -8.22
C VAL A 29 7.45 5.96 -9.24
N ASP A 30 6.99 4.98 -10.02
CA ASP A 30 6.00 5.13 -11.07
C ASP A 30 4.70 5.80 -10.56
N VAL A 31 4.26 5.40 -9.35
CA VAL A 31 3.00 5.85 -8.73
C VAL A 31 2.89 7.37 -8.63
N LEU A 32 3.99 8.05 -8.29
CA LEU A 32 4.01 9.52 -8.22
C LEU A 32 3.66 10.15 -9.58
N TRP A 33 4.26 9.63 -10.64
CA TRP A 33 4.03 10.13 -11.99
C TRP A 33 2.66 9.76 -12.52
N PHE A 34 2.12 8.58 -12.17
CA PHE A 34 0.74 8.23 -12.52
C PHE A 34 -0.25 9.25 -11.96
N ILE A 35 -0.10 9.64 -10.69
CA ILE A 35 -0.99 10.61 -10.06
C ILE A 35 -0.78 12.01 -10.65
N ILE A 36 0.47 12.44 -10.90
CA ILE A 36 0.77 13.74 -11.51
C ILE A 36 0.18 13.82 -12.91
N ILE A 37 0.42 12.83 -13.76
CA ILE A 37 -0.13 12.78 -15.12
C ILE A 37 -1.66 12.66 -15.07
N GLY A 38 -2.20 11.89 -14.14
CA GLY A 38 -3.63 11.81 -13.88
C GLY A 38 -4.24 13.17 -13.58
N ALA A 39 -3.60 13.96 -12.70
CA ALA A 39 -4.03 15.33 -12.40
C ALA A 39 -4.03 16.23 -13.66
N VAL A 40 -3.00 16.12 -14.50
CA VAL A 40 -2.96 16.85 -15.78
C VAL A 40 -4.12 16.42 -16.68
N LEU A 41 -4.31 15.10 -16.88
CA LEU A 41 -5.39 14.59 -17.75
C LEU A 41 -6.78 14.99 -17.24
N GLY A 42 -7.01 15.03 -15.92
CA GLY A 42 -8.26 15.47 -15.32
C GLY A 42 -8.53 16.95 -15.55
N ASN A 43 -7.55 17.82 -15.27
CA ASN A 43 -7.70 19.26 -15.44
C ASN A 43 -7.85 19.70 -16.90
N PHE A 44 -7.29 18.96 -17.86
CA PHE A 44 -7.54 19.16 -19.28
C PHE A 44 -8.80 18.48 -19.81
N HIS A 45 -9.60 17.83 -18.92
CA HIS A 45 -10.82 17.10 -19.27
C HIS A 45 -10.63 16.03 -20.36
N LEU A 46 -9.42 15.46 -20.46
CA LEU A 46 -9.08 14.41 -21.42
C LEU A 46 -9.58 13.04 -20.97
N VAL A 47 -9.72 12.85 -19.67
CA VAL A 47 -10.32 11.65 -19.04
C VAL A 47 -11.63 12.08 -18.40
N LYS A 48 -12.73 11.47 -18.86
CA LYS A 48 -14.06 11.68 -18.27
C LYS A 48 -14.39 10.56 -17.32
N GLU A 49 -14.86 10.92 -16.14
CA GLU A 49 -15.33 9.96 -15.15
C GLU A 49 -16.45 9.10 -15.70
N SER A 50 -16.38 7.80 -15.43
CA SER A 50 -17.44 6.84 -15.74
C SER A 50 -17.33 5.65 -14.80
N HIS A 51 -18.47 5.05 -14.44
CA HIS A 51 -18.49 3.83 -13.60
C HIS A 51 -17.66 2.68 -14.19
N ALA A 52 -17.55 2.58 -15.52
CA ALA A 52 -16.73 1.56 -16.15
C ALA A 52 -15.22 1.77 -15.87
N LEU A 53 -14.74 3.01 -15.89
CA LEU A 53 -13.34 3.34 -15.56
C LEU A 53 -13.07 3.17 -14.07
N GLU A 54 -14.01 3.57 -13.21
CA GLU A 54 -13.91 3.37 -11.76
C GLU A 54 -13.81 1.87 -11.42
N PHE A 55 -14.70 1.05 -12.00
CA PHE A 55 -14.64 -0.41 -11.83
C PHE A 55 -13.31 -1.01 -12.32
N LEU A 56 -12.77 -0.49 -13.41
CA LEU A 56 -11.44 -0.90 -13.90
C LEU A 56 -10.33 -0.53 -12.89
N GLY A 57 -10.44 0.64 -12.27
CA GLY A 57 -9.57 1.05 -11.19
C GLY A 57 -9.66 0.15 -9.96
N ASP A 58 -10.87 -0.26 -9.57
CA ASP A 58 -11.10 -1.19 -8.45
C ASP A 58 -10.48 -2.57 -8.72
N ILE A 59 -10.59 -3.08 -9.96
CA ILE A 59 -9.84 -4.28 -10.37
C ILE A 59 -8.33 -4.03 -10.23
N GLY A 60 -7.85 -2.84 -10.61
CA GLY A 60 -6.46 -2.44 -10.47
C GLY A 60 -5.97 -2.53 -9.02
N ILE A 61 -6.73 -1.99 -8.07
CA ILE A 61 -6.40 -2.07 -6.63
C ILE A 61 -6.32 -3.53 -6.18
N ILE A 62 -7.32 -4.35 -6.54
CA ILE A 62 -7.38 -5.77 -6.15
C ILE A 62 -6.15 -6.50 -6.67
N LEU A 63 -5.76 -6.29 -7.92
CA LEU A 63 -4.61 -6.95 -8.52
C LEU A 63 -3.27 -6.46 -7.96
N VAL A 64 -3.13 -5.16 -7.68
CA VAL A 64 -1.94 -4.61 -7.02
C VAL A 64 -1.79 -5.20 -5.63
N MET A 65 -2.85 -5.23 -4.83
CA MET A 65 -2.79 -5.79 -3.47
C MET A 65 -2.52 -7.28 -3.47
N PHE A 66 -3.10 -8.00 -4.44
CA PHE A 66 -2.76 -9.42 -4.61
C PHE A 66 -1.28 -9.61 -4.97
N ALA A 67 -0.75 -8.85 -5.91
CA ALA A 67 0.66 -8.95 -6.32
C ALA A 67 1.59 -8.62 -5.15
N LEU A 68 1.30 -7.56 -4.38
CA LEU A 68 2.05 -7.23 -3.17
C LEU A 68 2.05 -8.37 -2.17
N GLY A 69 0.88 -8.97 -1.89
CA GLY A 69 0.80 -10.12 -0.99
C GLY A 69 1.51 -11.37 -1.54
N PHE A 70 1.52 -11.55 -2.87
CA PHE A 70 2.17 -12.69 -3.52
C PHE A 70 3.70 -12.57 -3.56
N GLU A 71 4.23 -11.37 -3.66
CA GLU A 71 5.67 -11.09 -3.57
C GLU A 71 6.22 -11.30 -2.15
N GLU A 72 5.34 -11.37 -1.13
CA GLU A 72 5.73 -11.54 0.26
C GLU A 72 5.94 -13.02 0.62
N ASP A 73 7.07 -13.33 1.23
CA ASP A 73 7.32 -14.67 1.79
C ASP A 73 6.64 -14.83 3.17
N ALA A 74 5.56 -15.60 3.23
CA ALA A 74 4.84 -15.89 4.48
C ALA A 74 5.75 -16.46 5.58
N LYS A 75 6.81 -17.19 5.24
CA LYS A 75 7.78 -17.72 6.19
C LYS A 75 8.73 -16.62 6.69
N ALA A 76 9.22 -15.78 5.78
CA ALA A 76 10.00 -14.59 6.12
C ALA A 76 9.17 -13.62 6.98
N PHE A 77 7.87 -13.49 6.71
CA PHE A 77 6.95 -12.75 7.57
C PHE A 77 6.92 -13.28 9.01
N VAL A 78 6.68 -14.58 9.21
CA VAL A 78 6.63 -15.19 10.55
C VAL A 78 7.98 -15.07 11.28
N ASP A 79 9.09 -15.28 10.59
CA ASP A 79 10.44 -15.12 11.17
C ASP A 79 10.78 -13.63 11.39
N GLY A 80 10.30 -12.75 10.54
CA GLY A 80 10.44 -11.31 10.61
C GLY A 80 9.71 -10.70 11.79
N VAL A 81 8.49 -11.17 12.09
CA VAL A 81 7.71 -10.74 13.26
C VAL A 81 8.53 -10.82 14.53
N LYS A 82 9.35 -11.88 14.72
CA LYS A 82 10.17 -12.05 15.93
C LYS A 82 11.30 -11.03 16.08
N LYS A 83 11.84 -10.50 14.96
CA LYS A 83 13.00 -9.59 14.96
C LYS A 83 12.62 -8.14 14.69
N ALA A 84 11.61 -7.93 13.88
CA ALA A 84 11.24 -6.60 13.37
C ALA A 84 9.91 -6.07 13.95
N TRP A 85 9.20 -6.86 14.77
CA TRP A 85 7.90 -6.47 15.33
C TRP A 85 7.93 -5.08 16.01
N GLY A 86 9.01 -4.80 16.76
CA GLY A 86 9.13 -3.52 17.46
C GLY A 86 9.34 -2.37 16.48
N ILE A 87 10.10 -2.57 15.39
CA ILE A 87 10.32 -1.57 14.36
C ILE A 87 9.01 -1.29 13.62
N ALA A 88 8.31 -2.34 13.20
CA ALA A 88 7.04 -2.22 12.50
C ALA A 88 5.95 -1.59 13.39
N LEU A 89 5.72 -2.13 14.59
CA LEU A 89 4.67 -1.65 15.49
C LEU A 89 4.89 -0.20 15.94
N ILE A 90 6.09 0.10 16.43
CA ILE A 90 6.41 1.45 16.90
C ILE A 90 6.51 2.41 15.71
N GLY A 91 7.08 1.94 14.58
CA GLY A 91 7.15 2.66 13.32
C GLY A 91 5.79 2.94 12.68
N ALA A 92 4.76 2.16 12.98
CA ALA A 92 3.38 2.39 12.54
C ALA A 92 2.61 3.34 13.48
N ILE A 93 2.71 3.10 14.80
CA ILE A 93 1.94 3.85 15.81
C ILE A 93 2.32 5.34 15.83
N PHE A 94 3.58 5.68 15.79
CA PHE A 94 4.00 7.08 15.90
C PHE A 94 3.60 7.94 14.70
N PRO A 95 3.79 7.51 13.44
CA PRO A 95 3.24 8.23 12.29
C PRO A 95 1.71 8.30 12.29
N PHE A 96 1.02 7.25 12.78
CA PHE A 96 -0.43 7.31 13.00
C PHE A 96 -0.80 8.44 13.96
N ILE A 97 -0.13 8.53 15.11
CA ILE A 97 -0.32 9.59 16.10
C ILE A 97 -0.01 10.96 15.48
N ALA A 98 1.09 11.08 14.72
CA ALA A 98 1.45 12.31 14.03
C ALA A 98 0.36 12.75 13.04
N GLY A 99 -0.16 11.83 12.24
CA GLY A 99 -1.27 12.09 11.31
C GLY A 99 -2.54 12.51 12.04
N TYR A 100 -2.94 11.74 13.05
CA TYR A 100 -4.13 12.01 13.85
C TYR A 100 -4.11 13.40 14.48
N TYR A 101 -3.05 13.72 15.23
CA TYR A 101 -2.96 15.01 15.91
C TYR A 101 -2.73 16.19 14.96
N SER A 102 -2.09 15.96 13.80
CA SER A 102 -2.02 16.99 12.77
C SER A 102 -3.40 17.36 12.23
N ALA A 103 -4.27 16.38 11.98
CA ALA A 103 -5.65 16.65 11.55
C ALA A 103 -6.44 17.43 12.63
N ILE A 104 -6.36 17.00 13.89
CA ILE A 104 -7.02 17.68 15.02
C ILE A 104 -6.51 19.13 15.18
N LEU A 105 -5.21 19.37 15.01
CA LEU A 105 -4.60 20.70 15.09
C LEU A 105 -5.21 21.70 14.09
N PHE A 106 -5.56 21.20 12.89
CA PHE A 106 -6.21 22.01 11.86
C PHE A 106 -7.74 22.01 11.93
N GLY A 107 -8.33 21.42 12.97
CA GLY A 107 -9.78 21.45 13.22
C GLY A 107 -10.58 20.44 12.41
N PHE A 108 -9.96 19.45 11.81
CA PHE A 108 -10.66 18.37 11.13
C PHE A 108 -11.32 17.40 12.12
N SER A 109 -12.34 16.68 11.65
CA SER A 109 -13.11 15.76 12.48
C SER A 109 -12.27 14.60 13.04
N GLN A 110 -12.74 13.96 14.11
CA GLN A 110 -12.08 12.77 14.66
C GLN A 110 -12.04 11.62 13.65
N ASN A 111 -13.09 11.46 12.84
CA ASN A 111 -13.12 10.46 11.77
C ASN A 111 -12.06 10.73 10.71
N SER A 112 -11.95 11.98 10.25
CA SER A 112 -10.88 12.41 9.36
C SER A 112 -9.49 12.18 9.97
N ALA A 113 -9.31 12.52 11.24
CA ALA A 113 -8.05 12.35 11.94
C ALA A 113 -7.59 10.87 11.98
N LEU A 114 -8.52 9.93 12.17
CA LEU A 114 -8.21 8.50 12.07
C LEU A 114 -7.74 8.10 10.67
N ILE A 115 -8.36 8.67 9.63
CA ILE A 115 -7.97 8.43 8.23
C ILE A 115 -6.57 8.99 7.96
N TRP A 116 -6.27 10.21 8.45
CA TRP A 116 -4.93 10.79 8.34
C TRP A 116 -3.89 9.89 9.01
N GLY A 117 -4.19 9.40 10.23
CA GLY A 117 -3.33 8.44 10.94
C GLY A 117 -3.11 7.18 10.13
N LEU A 118 -4.18 6.52 9.65
CA LEU A 118 -4.11 5.30 8.83
C LEU A 118 -3.28 5.50 7.56
N THR A 119 -3.50 6.62 6.86
CA THR A 119 -2.76 6.94 5.64
C THR A 119 -1.25 7.05 5.90
N MET A 120 -0.87 7.57 7.07
CA MET A 120 0.53 7.76 7.45
C MET A 120 1.16 6.53 8.10
N THR A 121 0.45 5.41 8.23
CA THR A 121 0.95 4.19 8.88
C THR A 121 1.80 3.35 7.93
N ALA A 122 1.27 2.99 6.76
CA ALA A 122 1.89 2.04 5.84
C ALA A 122 3.16 2.59 5.16
N THR A 123 4.20 1.77 5.11
CA THR A 123 5.51 2.16 4.58
C THR A 123 5.77 1.55 3.21
N ALA A 124 6.22 2.35 2.24
CA ALA A 124 6.63 1.87 0.92
C ALA A 124 8.12 1.53 0.89
N VAL A 125 8.46 0.29 0.62
CA VAL A 125 9.85 -0.20 0.61
C VAL A 125 10.49 -0.17 -0.76
N SER A 126 9.72 -0.26 -1.82
CA SER A 126 10.22 -0.34 -3.20
C SER A 126 11.17 0.82 -3.53
N LEU A 127 10.77 2.06 -3.24
CA LEU A 127 11.61 3.25 -3.45
C LEU A 127 12.87 3.23 -2.59
N THR A 128 12.75 2.83 -1.32
CA THR A 128 13.87 2.71 -0.40
C THR A 128 14.88 1.68 -0.92
N MET A 129 14.43 0.50 -1.34
CA MET A 129 15.31 -0.55 -1.86
C MET A 129 15.98 -0.16 -3.17
N MET A 130 15.27 0.52 -4.08
CA MET A 130 15.89 1.09 -5.29
C MET A 130 17.00 2.08 -4.93
N THR A 131 16.76 2.96 -3.96
CA THR A 131 17.75 3.92 -3.47
C THR A 131 18.95 3.23 -2.84
N LEU A 132 18.71 2.26 -1.94
CA LEU A 132 19.79 1.49 -1.31
C LEU A 132 20.59 0.68 -2.33
N LYS A 133 19.94 0.15 -3.36
CA LYS A 133 20.61 -0.57 -4.45
C LYS A 133 21.53 0.35 -5.26
N SER A 134 21.06 1.55 -5.60
CA SER A 134 21.86 2.55 -6.34
C SER A 134 23.09 3.03 -5.55
N LEU A 135 23.02 2.99 -4.21
CA LEU A 135 24.08 3.38 -3.28
C LEU A 135 24.93 2.19 -2.77
N ASN A 136 24.72 0.98 -3.30
CA ASN A 136 25.35 -0.28 -2.86
C ASN A 136 25.13 -0.63 -1.38
N LEU A 137 24.06 -0.16 -0.77
CA LEU A 137 23.66 -0.42 0.63
C LEU A 137 22.63 -1.53 0.79
N HIS A 138 22.12 -2.12 -0.31
CA HIS A 138 21.03 -3.12 -0.32
C HIS A 138 21.38 -4.46 0.35
N LYS A 139 22.66 -4.75 0.61
CA LYS A 139 23.13 -5.97 1.30
C LYS A 139 23.49 -5.72 2.76
N THR A 140 23.18 -4.54 3.30
CA THR A 140 23.47 -4.19 4.70
C THR A 140 22.42 -4.80 5.64
N LYS A 141 22.79 -4.93 6.94
CA LYS A 141 21.85 -5.34 7.99
C LYS A 141 20.63 -4.41 8.06
N ALA A 142 20.86 -3.10 7.85
CA ALA A 142 19.80 -2.11 7.81
C ALA A 142 18.81 -2.38 6.66
N ALA A 143 19.29 -2.69 5.45
CA ALA A 143 18.42 -3.03 4.33
C ALA A 143 17.54 -4.25 4.62
N THR A 144 18.12 -5.32 5.19
CA THR A 144 17.34 -6.49 5.65
C THR A 144 16.32 -6.10 6.72
N GLY A 145 16.71 -5.24 7.68
CA GLY A 145 15.82 -4.75 8.72
C GLY A 145 14.64 -3.95 8.17
N ILE A 146 14.88 -3.07 7.19
CA ILE A 146 13.84 -2.31 6.50
C ILE A 146 12.86 -3.25 5.80
N MET A 147 13.37 -4.17 4.97
CA MET A 147 12.51 -5.13 4.24
C MET A 147 11.65 -5.95 5.20
N THR A 148 12.27 -6.55 6.22
CA THR A 148 11.54 -7.40 7.17
C THR A 148 10.50 -6.61 7.97
N SER A 149 10.82 -5.37 8.37
CA SER A 149 9.88 -4.53 9.12
C SER A 149 8.70 -4.09 8.27
N ALA A 150 8.92 -3.81 6.99
CA ALA A 150 7.87 -3.36 6.09
C ALA A 150 6.84 -4.45 5.80
N VAL A 151 7.26 -5.70 5.63
CA VAL A 151 6.32 -6.84 5.49
C VAL A 151 5.38 -6.92 6.70
N VAL A 152 5.92 -6.73 7.91
CA VAL A 152 5.11 -6.71 9.14
C VAL A 152 4.23 -5.46 9.21
N ASP A 153 4.75 -4.32 8.80
CA ASP A 153 4.06 -3.03 8.77
C ASP A 153 2.85 -3.04 7.82
N ASP A 154 2.99 -3.62 6.65
CA ASP A 154 1.90 -3.77 5.68
C ASP A 154 0.73 -4.56 6.25
N VAL A 155 1.01 -5.69 6.91
CA VAL A 155 -0.03 -6.47 7.58
C VAL A 155 -0.67 -5.69 8.74
N LEU A 156 0.13 -5.00 9.57
CA LEU A 156 -0.40 -4.18 10.67
C LEU A 156 -1.27 -3.03 10.15
N SER A 157 -0.87 -2.39 9.07
CA SER A 157 -1.63 -1.33 8.42
C SER A 157 -2.96 -1.83 7.86
N LEU A 158 -2.96 -3.00 7.21
CA LEU A 158 -4.19 -3.63 6.72
C LEU A 158 -5.14 -4.05 7.85
N ILE A 159 -4.61 -4.55 8.97
CA ILE A 159 -5.39 -4.81 10.18
C ILE A 159 -5.98 -3.49 10.70
N GLY A 160 -5.18 -2.42 10.73
CA GLY A 160 -5.64 -1.08 11.09
C GLY A 160 -6.81 -0.60 10.22
N VAL A 161 -6.70 -0.74 8.89
CA VAL A 161 -7.77 -0.41 7.94
C VAL A 161 -9.01 -1.27 8.19
N ALA A 162 -8.84 -2.59 8.37
CA ALA A 162 -9.93 -3.53 8.61
C ALA A 162 -10.70 -3.24 9.90
N ILE A 163 -10.04 -2.70 10.92
CA ILE A 163 -10.67 -2.35 12.20
C ILE A 163 -11.27 -0.94 12.16
N LEU A 164 -10.49 0.05 11.74
CA LEU A 164 -10.87 1.45 11.90
C LEU A 164 -11.86 1.92 10.83
N LEU A 165 -11.75 1.43 9.59
CA LEU A 165 -12.65 1.86 8.52
C LEU A 165 -14.13 1.52 8.80
N PRO A 166 -14.52 0.31 9.21
CA PRO A 166 -15.90 0.02 9.59
C PRO A 166 -16.39 0.87 10.80
N ILE A 167 -15.50 1.15 11.77
CA ILE A 167 -15.83 2.00 12.92
C ILE A 167 -16.15 3.44 12.46
N ILE A 168 -15.33 3.98 11.56
CA ILE A 168 -15.55 5.32 10.99
C ILE A 168 -16.85 5.35 10.20
N LEU A 169 -17.13 4.31 9.39
CA LEU A 169 -18.36 4.24 8.60
C LEU A 169 -19.63 4.07 9.45
N SER A 170 -19.55 3.40 10.61
CA SER A 170 -20.69 3.22 11.52
C SER A 170 -20.96 4.41 12.42
N GLY A 171 -20.00 5.31 12.59
CA GLY A 171 -20.11 6.46 13.52
C GLY A 171 -21.04 7.59 13.07
N GLY A 172 -21.59 7.57 11.85
CA GLY A 172 -22.54 8.55 11.32
C GLY A 172 -21.99 9.98 11.17
N ASP A 173 -22.81 10.88 10.62
CA ASP A 173 -22.47 12.28 10.27
C ASP A 173 -22.17 13.22 11.46
N THR A 174 -22.19 12.73 12.70
CA THR A 174 -22.08 13.60 13.89
C THR A 174 -20.66 14.09 14.20
N GLY A 175 -19.66 13.69 13.41
CA GLY A 175 -18.25 14.14 13.57
C GLY A 175 -17.57 13.68 14.88
N ASN A 176 -18.32 13.14 15.83
CA ASN A 176 -17.84 12.60 17.09
C ASN A 176 -17.91 11.07 17.07
N LEU A 177 -16.83 10.43 17.46
CA LEU A 177 -16.78 8.97 17.65
C LEU A 177 -17.72 8.58 18.79
N THR A 178 -18.95 8.20 18.46
CA THR A 178 -19.80 7.48 19.39
C THR A 178 -19.43 6.00 19.32
N ILE A 179 -18.58 5.54 20.23
CA ILE A 179 -18.16 4.14 20.27
C ILE A 179 -19.39 3.30 20.69
N ASN A 180 -19.99 2.66 19.70
CA ASN A 180 -20.98 1.62 19.98
C ASN A 180 -20.23 0.31 20.28
N TYR A 181 -20.15 -0.06 21.55
CA TYR A 181 -19.43 -1.26 21.99
C TYR A 181 -19.92 -2.54 21.32
N THR A 182 -21.19 -2.61 20.95
CA THR A 182 -21.77 -3.75 20.25
C THR A 182 -21.20 -3.84 18.82
N GLU A 183 -21.18 -2.73 18.07
CA GLU A 183 -20.61 -2.69 16.72
C GLU A 183 -19.10 -2.94 16.73
N LEU A 184 -18.41 -2.38 17.73
CA LEU A 184 -17.00 -2.64 17.95
C LEU A 184 -16.73 -4.14 18.16
N SER A 185 -17.52 -4.80 19.01
CA SER A 185 -17.41 -6.24 19.28
C SER A 185 -17.70 -7.07 18.03
N ILE A 186 -18.68 -6.69 17.23
CA ILE A 186 -19.01 -7.33 15.96
C ILE A 186 -17.85 -7.17 14.97
N THR A 187 -17.27 -5.95 14.86
CA THR A 187 -16.12 -5.70 14.00
C THR A 187 -14.92 -6.55 14.40
N PHE A 188 -14.60 -6.62 15.69
CA PHE A 188 -13.54 -7.51 16.18
C PHE A 188 -13.83 -9.00 15.89
N ALA A 189 -15.07 -9.45 16.06
CA ALA A 189 -15.46 -10.81 15.70
C ALA A 189 -15.26 -11.08 14.20
N LYS A 190 -15.64 -10.15 13.33
CA LYS A 190 -15.43 -10.25 11.87
C LYS A 190 -13.94 -10.32 11.52
N VAL A 191 -13.09 -9.48 12.15
CA VAL A 191 -11.63 -9.52 11.97
C VAL A 191 -11.08 -10.88 12.39
N ILE A 192 -11.48 -11.40 13.55
CA ILE A 192 -11.06 -12.73 14.01
C ILE A 192 -11.51 -13.82 13.03
N ILE A 193 -12.77 -13.80 12.59
CA ILE A 193 -13.31 -14.76 11.61
C ILE A 193 -12.48 -14.69 10.32
N PHE A 194 -12.17 -13.50 9.82
CA PHE A 194 -11.37 -13.33 8.62
C PHE A 194 -9.99 -13.98 8.77
N PHE A 195 -9.22 -13.63 9.81
CA PHE A 195 -7.87 -14.16 10.01
C PHE A 195 -7.85 -15.66 10.34
N VAL A 196 -8.84 -16.15 11.09
CA VAL A 196 -8.99 -17.59 11.33
C VAL A 196 -9.26 -18.32 10.02
N THR A 197 -10.13 -17.79 9.16
CA THR A 197 -10.40 -18.39 7.84
C THR A 197 -9.15 -18.37 6.95
N VAL A 198 -8.44 -17.24 6.89
CA VAL A 198 -7.15 -17.13 6.17
C VAL A 198 -6.17 -18.20 6.67
N TYR A 199 -6.02 -18.33 7.99
CA TYR A 199 -5.14 -19.33 8.59
C TYR A 199 -5.57 -20.77 8.26
N LEU A 200 -6.86 -21.08 8.38
CA LEU A 200 -7.39 -22.42 8.10
C LEU A 200 -7.23 -22.79 6.62
N VAL A 201 -7.51 -21.87 5.71
CA VAL A 201 -7.30 -22.08 4.27
C VAL A 201 -5.81 -22.30 3.98
N GLY A 202 -4.94 -21.44 4.50
CA GLY A 202 -3.49 -21.58 4.34
C GLY A 202 -2.92 -22.87 4.93
N ARG A 203 -3.51 -23.38 6.02
CA ARG A 203 -3.01 -24.56 6.71
C ARG A 203 -3.57 -25.87 6.17
N PHE A 204 -4.86 -25.91 5.79
CA PHE A 204 -5.56 -27.15 5.52
C PHE A 204 -6.03 -27.29 4.06
N VAL A 205 -6.30 -26.19 3.36
CA VAL A 205 -6.88 -26.25 2.01
C VAL A 205 -5.80 -26.14 0.93
N LEU A 206 -4.85 -25.23 1.09
CA LEU A 206 -3.78 -25.02 0.10
C LEU A 206 -2.70 -26.11 0.08
N PRO A 207 -2.21 -26.67 1.22
CA PRO A 207 -1.08 -27.59 1.20
C PRO A 207 -1.40 -29.03 0.77
N HIS A 208 -2.67 -29.39 0.64
CA HIS A 208 -3.05 -30.79 0.35
C HIS A 208 -3.07 -31.06 -1.16
N ASP A 209 -2.40 -32.12 -1.61
CA ASP A 209 -2.38 -32.58 -3.01
C ASP A 209 -3.76 -32.82 -3.63
N ASN A 210 -4.81 -32.85 -2.83
CA ASN A 210 -6.20 -33.04 -3.23
C ASN A 210 -7.03 -31.75 -3.29
N GLY A 211 -6.47 -30.60 -2.88
CA GLY A 211 -7.17 -29.32 -2.78
C GLY A 211 -6.98 -28.42 -4.01
N LEU A 212 -6.84 -27.12 -3.74
CA LEU A 212 -6.68 -26.06 -4.76
C LEU A 212 -5.46 -26.26 -5.66
N GLN A 213 -4.42 -26.98 -5.23
CA GLN A 213 -3.28 -27.34 -6.08
C GLN A 213 -3.70 -28.13 -7.35
N LYS A 214 -4.78 -28.91 -7.29
CA LYS A 214 -5.30 -29.57 -8.49
C LYS A 214 -5.80 -28.58 -9.55
N LEU A 215 -6.35 -27.43 -9.13
CA LEU A 215 -6.77 -26.38 -10.04
C LEU A 215 -5.56 -25.79 -10.79
N PHE A 216 -4.43 -25.64 -10.12
CA PHE A 216 -3.21 -25.13 -10.74
C PHE A 216 -2.55 -26.15 -11.66
N LYS A 217 -2.71 -27.45 -11.39
CA LYS A 217 -2.11 -28.57 -12.16
C LYS A 217 -2.97 -29.03 -13.34
N LEU A 218 -4.19 -28.48 -13.50
CA LEU A 218 -5.06 -28.83 -14.65
C LEU A 218 -4.37 -28.48 -15.95
N GLU A 219 -4.42 -29.42 -16.92
CA GLU A 219 -3.83 -29.27 -18.24
C GLU A 219 -2.36 -28.77 -18.19
N ASN A 220 -1.54 -29.41 -17.34
CA ASN A 220 -0.13 -29.08 -17.17
C ASN A 220 0.12 -27.63 -16.77
N GLY A 221 -0.82 -27.01 -16.02
CA GLY A 221 -0.70 -25.65 -15.51
C GLY A 221 -1.24 -24.56 -16.42
N GLN A 222 -1.83 -24.91 -17.56
CA GLN A 222 -2.41 -23.94 -18.47
C GLN A 222 -3.48 -23.05 -17.80
N TYR A 223 -4.17 -23.57 -16.77
CA TYR A 223 -5.21 -22.84 -16.03
C TYR A 223 -4.72 -22.25 -14.70
N ALA A 224 -3.42 -22.27 -14.43
CA ALA A 224 -2.88 -21.76 -13.15
C ALA A 224 -3.26 -20.30 -12.89
N VAL A 225 -3.11 -19.43 -13.88
CA VAL A 225 -3.46 -18.01 -13.78
C VAL A 225 -4.96 -17.83 -13.49
N LEU A 226 -5.83 -18.59 -14.18
CA LEU A 226 -7.27 -18.56 -13.93
C LEU A 226 -7.60 -19.04 -12.51
N GLY A 227 -6.96 -20.10 -12.04
CA GLY A 227 -7.09 -20.60 -10.66
C GLY A 227 -6.71 -19.56 -9.62
N ILE A 228 -5.62 -18.82 -9.88
CA ILE A 228 -5.19 -17.70 -9.03
C ILE A 228 -6.28 -16.62 -8.99
N PHE A 229 -6.81 -16.20 -10.14
CA PHE A 229 -7.88 -15.19 -10.19
C PHE A 229 -9.13 -15.64 -9.43
N VAL A 230 -9.51 -16.93 -9.52
CA VAL A 230 -10.63 -17.49 -8.73
C VAL A 230 -10.37 -17.28 -7.24
N ILE A 231 -9.16 -17.60 -6.75
CA ILE A 231 -8.83 -17.45 -5.34
C ILE A 231 -8.83 -15.96 -4.93
N VAL A 232 -8.24 -15.09 -5.73
CA VAL A 232 -8.20 -13.64 -5.47
C VAL A 232 -9.61 -13.07 -5.31
N PHE A 233 -10.49 -13.36 -6.26
CA PHE A 233 -11.86 -12.84 -6.21
C PHE A 233 -12.72 -13.50 -5.12
N LEU A 234 -12.51 -14.79 -4.79
CA LEU A 234 -13.19 -15.44 -3.68
C LEU A 234 -12.77 -14.82 -2.32
N PHE A 235 -11.48 -14.56 -2.11
CA PHE A 235 -11.00 -13.90 -0.90
C PHE A 235 -11.45 -12.43 -0.84
N GLY A 236 -11.45 -11.74 -1.97
CA GLY A 236 -11.98 -10.38 -2.08
C GLY A 236 -13.48 -10.32 -1.74
N ALA A 237 -14.27 -11.23 -2.29
CA ALA A 237 -15.70 -11.37 -1.99
C ALA A 237 -15.93 -11.73 -0.51
N PHE A 238 -15.14 -12.64 0.05
CA PHE A 238 -15.22 -13.01 1.47
C PHE A 238 -14.90 -11.82 2.38
N ALA A 239 -13.84 -11.06 2.08
CA ALA A 239 -13.53 -9.82 2.80
C ALA A 239 -14.70 -8.83 2.74
N HIS A 240 -15.29 -8.65 1.56
CA HIS A 240 -16.43 -7.76 1.35
C HIS A 240 -17.67 -8.18 2.14
N LEU A 241 -17.99 -9.49 2.20
CA LEU A 241 -19.09 -10.03 3.02
C LEU A 241 -18.91 -9.74 4.50
N LEU A 242 -17.68 -9.65 4.98
CA LEU A 242 -17.37 -9.26 6.35
C LEU A 242 -17.35 -7.74 6.57
N GLY A 243 -17.55 -6.94 5.51
CA GLY A 243 -17.52 -5.48 5.56
C GLY A 243 -16.12 -4.88 5.42
N PHE A 244 -15.14 -5.65 4.94
CA PHE A 244 -13.81 -5.16 4.64
C PHE A 244 -13.69 -4.82 3.14
N HIS A 245 -12.68 -3.99 2.81
CA HIS A 245 -12.40 -3.72 1.41
C HIS A 245 -11.89 -4.99 0.70
N PRO A 246 -12.36 -5.31 -0.53
CA PRO A 246 -11.94 -6.51 -1.27
C PRO A 246 -10.44 -6.66 -1.45
N ALA A 247 -9.72 -5.54 -1.56
CA ALA A 247 -8.27 -5.49 -1.68
C ALA A 247 -7.53 -6.16 -0.50
N ILE A 248 -8.11 -6.12 0.72
CA ILE A 248 -7.57 -6.81 1.90
C ILE A 248 -7.61 -8.34 1.67
N GLY A 249 -8.75 -8.85 1.19
CA GLY A 249 -8.88 -10.25 0.83
C GLY A 249 -7.88 -10.68 -0.23
N ALA A 250 -7.70 -9.86 -1.26
CA ALA A 250 -6.75 -10.11 -2.34
C ALA A 250 -5.30 -10.18 -1.84
N TYR A 251 -4.89 -9.27 -0.95
CA TYR A 251 -3.55 -9.29 -0.34
C TYR A 251 -3.30 -10.60 0.40
N PHE A 252 -4.22 -11.03 1.27
CA PHE A 252 -4.06 -12.27 2.01
C PHE A 252 -4.15 -13.51 1.11
N ALA A 253 -4.92 -13.46 0.01
CA ALA A 253 -4.88 -14.51 -1.00
C ALA A 253 -3.47 -14.63 -1.61
N GLY A 254 -2.81 -13.50 -1.93
CA GLY A 254 -1.43 -13.47 -2.40
C GLY A 254 -0.46 -14.05 -1.37
N LEU A 255 -0.52 -13.58 -0.14
CA LEU A 255 0.36 -14.02 0.96
C LEU A 255 0.26 -15.54 1.23
N LEU A 256 -0.90 -16.14 0.99
CA LEU A 256 -1.12 -17.58 1.18
C LEU A 256 -0.60 -18.42 0.02
N LEU A 257 -0.52 -17.86 -1.19
CA LEU A 257 -0.05 -18.59 -2.37
C LEU A 257 1.47 -18.67 -2.36
N LYS A 258 1.98 -19.88 -2.16
CA LYS A 258 3.43 -20.15 -2.18
C LYS A 258 3.87 -20.57 -3.57
N GLU A 259 5.09 -20.21 -3.92
CA GLU A 259 5.75 -20.69 -5.13
C GLU A 259 5.69 -22.20 -5.30
N GLU A 260 5.82 -22.97 -4.20
CA GLU A 260 5.76 -24.43 -4.19
C GLU A 260 4.44 -24.99 -4.77
N TYR A 261 3.32 -24.24 -4.63
CA TYR A 261 2.02 -24.65 -5.15
C TYR A 261 1.90 -24.48 -6.67
N LEU A 262 2.74 -23.64 -7.24
CA LEU A 262 2.80 -23.31 -8.67
C LEU A 262 3.90 -24.08 -9.40
N GLN A 263 4.62 -25.01 -8.72
CA GLN A 263 5.58 -25.90 -9.36
C GLN A 263 4.85 -26.94 -10.22
N LEU A 264 4.60 -26.53 -11.45
CA LEU A 264 3.84 -27.25 -12.46
C LEU A 264 4.81 -28.03 -13.33
N GLY A 265 5.09 -29.32 -13.00
CA GLY A 265 5.72 -30.30 -13.83
C GLY A 265 7.01 -29.90 -14.60
N GLN A 266 7.66 -30.86 -15.25
CA GLN A 266 8.91 -30.64 -16.01
C GLN A 266 8.72 -29.93 -17.37
N ASP A 267 7.51 -29.54 -17.76
CA ASP A 267 7.25 -28.90 -19.05
C ASP A 267 7.54 -27.40 -19.01
N LYS A 268 8.46 -26.99 -19.91
CA LYS A 268 9.06 -25.66 -20.02
C LYS A 268 8.13 -24.49 -20.34
N PHE A 269 6.85 -24.70 -20.59
CA PHE A 269 5.93 -23.65 -21.03
C PHE A 269 5.33 -22.80 -19.91
N TYR A 270 5.16 -23.36 -18.71
CA TYR A 270 4.65 -22.63 -17.53
C TYR A 270 5.61 -22.78 -16.35
N ASN A 271 6.65 -21.99 -16.36
CA ASN A 271 7.54 -21.84 -15.20
C ASN A 271 6.88 -20.86 -14.21
N ILE A 272 7.09 -21.03 -12.91
CA ILE A 272 6.69 -20.11 -11.83
C ILE A 272 6.95 -18.67 -12.22
N LYS A 273 8.15 -18.39 -12.74
CA LYS A 273 8.55 -17.07 -13.22
C LYS A 273 7.60 -16.48 -14.27
N SER A 274 7.03 -17.32 -15.14
CA SER A 274 6.05 -16.86 -16.14
C SER A 274 4.72 -16.45 -15.49
N VAL A 275 4.29 -17.12 -14.42
CA VAL A 275 3.07 -16.78 -13.67
C VAL A 275 3.28 -15.49 -12.88
N GLU A 276 4.44 -15.36 -12.21
CA GLU A 276 4.84 -14.12 -11.51
C GLU A 276 4.88 -12.93 -12.47
N ASP A 277 5.55 -13.09 -13.63
CA ASP A 277 5.65 -12.05 -14.65
C ASP A 277 4.25 -11.63 -15.17
N ILE A 278 3.33 -12.58 -15.34
CA ILE A 278 1.95 -12.27 -15.77
C ILE A 278 1.23 -11.48 -14.68
N ILE A 279 1.29 -11.92 -13.42
CA ILE A 279 0.66 -11.23 -12.29
C ILE A 279 1.24 -9.83 -12.14
N HIS A 280 2.56 -9.71 -12.11
CA HIS A 280 3.26 -8.44 -12.03
C HIS A 280 2.86 -7.48 -13.16
N ASN A 281 2.82 -7.97 -14.40
CA ASN A 281 2.43 -7.15 -15.54
C ASN A 281 0.97 -6.71 -15.48
N LEU A 282 0.06 -7.59 -15.09
CA LEU A 282 -1.35 -7.21 -14.94
C LEU A 282 -1.53 -6.17 -13.82
N ALA A 283 -0.87 -6.36 -12.68
CA ALA A 283 -0.97 -5.47 -11.53
C ALA A 283 -0.26 -4.12 -11.76
N PHE A 284 1.02 -4.13 -12.15
CA PHE A 284 1.85 -2.91 -12.14
C PHE A 284 2.11 -2.30 -13.53
N VAL A 285 1.72 -2.98 -14.61
CA VAL A 285 1.87 -2.42 -15.97
C VAL A 285 0.53 -2.04 -16.57
N ILE A 286 -0.56 -2.74 -16.27
CA ILE A 286 -1.86 -2.54 -16.92
C ILE A 286 -2.87 -1.91 -15.97
N PHE A 287 -3.37 -2.65 -14.97
CA PHE A 287 -4.53 -2.24 -14.18
C PHE A 287 -4.21 -1.29 -13.04
N GLY A 288 -3.11 -1.50 -12.31
CA GLY A 288 -2.70 -0.61 -11.22
C GLY A 288 -2.45 0.83 -11.69
N PRO A 289 -1.69 1.06 -12.78
CA PRO A 289 -1.53 2.39 -13.34
C PRO A 289 -2.85 3.10 -13.68
N VAL A 290 -3.86 2.37 -14.17
CA VAL A 290 -5.20 2.93 -14.43
C VAL A 290 -5.79 3.49 -13.13
N PHE A 291 -5.74 2.73 -12.03
CA PHE A 291 -6.21 3.19 -10.73
C PHE A 291 -5.51 4.48 -10.28
N PHE A 292 -4.17 4.52 -10.32
CA PHE A 292 -3.43 5.70 -9.85
C PHE A 292 -3.64 6.93 -10.73
N ILE A 293 -3.78 6.76 -12.05
CA ILE A 293 -4.14 7.87 -12.94
C ILE A 293 -5.55 8.37 -12.61
N LEU A 294 -6.53 7.49 -12.43
CA LEU A 294 -7.89 7.90 -12.07
C LEU A 294 -7.95 8.60 -10.72
N LEU A 295 -7.17 8.15 -9.73
CA LEU A 295 -7.02 8.87 -8.47
C LEU A 295 -6.43 10.26 -8.69
N GLY A 296 -5.44 10.39 -9.57
CA GLY A 296 -4.84 11.66 -9.96
C GLY A 296 -5.86 12.62 -10.60
N THR A 297 -6.80 12.13 -11.42
CA THR A 297 -7.82 13.00 -12.07
C THR A 297 -8.71 13.74 -11.07
N LYS A 298 -8.78 13.27 -9.80
CA LYS A 298 -9.52 13.94 -8.72
C LYS A 298 -8.80 15.19 -8.18
N ILE A 299 -7.54 15.42 -8.55
CA ILE A 299 -6.78 16.61 -8.18
C ILE A 299 -7.12 17.74 -9.16
N ILE A 300 -7.85 18.75 -8.70
CA ILE A 300 -8.22 19.94 -9.48
C ILE A 300 -7.23 21.06 -9.14
N PHE A 301 -6.66 21.70 -10.15
CA PHE A 301 -5.74 22.84 -9.98
C PHE A 301 -6.53 24.12 -9.64
N ASP A 302 -6.83 24.30 -8.35
CA ASP A 302 -7.43 25.51 -7.80
C ASP A 302 -6.42 26.21 -6.88
N VAL A 303 -6.06 27.44 -7.23
CA VAL A 303 -5.06 28.24 -6.49
C VAL A 303 -5.55 28.52 -5.06
N ASN A 304 -6.86 28.69 -4.84
CA ASN A 304 -7.41 28.96 -3.51
C ASN A 304 -7.23 27.77 -2.60
N ILE A 305 -7.59 26.58 -3.09
CA ILE A 305 -7.42 25.32 -2.33
C ILE A 305 -5.94 25.08 -2.05
N LEU A 306 -5.06 25.31 -3.06
CA LEU A 306 -3.62 25.14 -2.87
C LEU A 306 -3.07 26.03 -1.76
N GLY A 307 -3.55 27.29 -1.64
CA GLY A 307 -3.16 28.18 -0.55
C GLY A 307 -3.53 27.66 0.83
N GLU A 308 -4.70 27.04 0.97
CA GLU A 308 -5.20 26.51 2.24
C GLU A 308 -4.51 25.21 2.67
N VAL A 309 -4.08 24.38 1.73
CA VAL A 309 -3.50 23.05 2.02
C VAL A 309 -2.00 23.06 2.27
N ILE A 310 -1.27 24.10 1.87
CA ILE A 310 0.21 24.17 1.99
C ILE A 310 0.65 24.02 3.44
N LEU A 311 0.11 24.83 4.34
CA LEU A 311 0.52 24.81 5.75
C LEU A 311 0.21 23.47 6.44
N PRO A 312 -1.02 22.92 6.36
CA PRO A 312 -1.30 21.58 6.89
C PRO A 312 -0.41 20.49 6.29
N THR A 313 -0.13 20.54 4.98
CA THR A 313 0.77 19.60 4.31
C THR A 313 2.18 19.63 4.89
N ILE A 314 2.76 20.83 5.06
CA ILE A 314 4.11 20.99 5.63
C ILE A 314 4.16 20.48 7.07
N VAL A 315 3.15 20.81 7.88
CA VAL A 315 3.08 20.36 9.29
C VAL A 315 2.96 18.84 9.36
N LEU A 316 2.06 18.24 8.58
CA LEU A 316 1.90 16.79 8.53
C LEU A 316 3.19 16.12 8.05
N PHE A 317 3.79 16.62 6.96
CA PHE A 317 5.04 16.11 6.42
C PHE A 317 6.16 16.11 7.46
N LEU A 318 6.42 17.25 8.11
CA LEU A 318 7.49 17.38 9.10
C LEU A 318 7.20 16.52 10.33
N SER A 319 5.96 16.47 10.79
CA SER A 319 5.54 15.63 11.91
C SER A 319 5.81 14.16 11.61
N VAL A 320 5.32 13.65 10.49
CA VAL A 320 5.51 12.25 10.09
C VAL A 320 6.99 11.94 9.87
N LEU A 321 7.74 12.82 9.20
CA LEU A 321 9.17 12.67 8.97
C LEU A 321 9.94 12.50 10.28
N ILE A 322 9.72 13.40 11.22
CA ILE A 322 10.41 13.39 12.53
C ILE A 322 10.00 12.15 13.34
N PHE A 323 8.70 11.92 13.48
CA PHE A 323 8.19 10.81 14.28
C PHE A 323 8.60 9.46 13.69
N GLN A 324 8.60 9.29 12.37
CA GLN A 324 9.02 8.05 11.71
C GLN A 324 10.51 7.76 11.95
N ILE A 325 11.38 8.74 11.74
CA ILE A 325 12.83 8.54 11.95
C ILE A 325 13.12 8.17 13.40
N ILE A 326 12.52 8.88 14.36
CA ILE A 326 12.72 8.64 15.79
C ILE A 326 12.15 7.30 16.20
N SER A 327 10.92 6.97 15.78
CA SER A 327 10.23 5.75 16.20
C SER A 327 10.84 4.50 15.58
N ALA A 328 10.93 4.42 14.25
CA ALA A 328 11.49 3.24 13.58
C ALA A 328 12.99 3.09 13.86
N GLY A 329 13.76 4.20 13.84
CA GLY A 329 15.17 4.18 14.19
C GLY A 329 15.42 3.85 15.67
N GLY A 330 14.64 4.43 16.58
CA GLY A 330 14.71 4.10 18.01
C GLY A 330 14.34 2.64 18.28
N ALA A 331 13.25 2.15 17.69
CA ALA A 331 12.86 0.76 17.81
C ALA A 331 13.93 -0.19 17.23
N ALA A 332 14.53 0.15 16.10
CA ALA A 332 15.61 -0.63 15.51
C ALA A 332 16.78 -0.78 16.50
N LYS A 333 17.13 0.28 17.22
CA LYS A 333 18.19 0.23 18.21
C LYS A 333 17.81 -0.58 19.45
N PHE A 334 16.64 -0.31 20.05
CA PHE A 334 16.28 -0.84 21.38
C PHE A 334 15.61 -2.21 21.32
N THR A 335 14.82 -2.51 20.28
CA THR A 335 14.13 -3.79 20.13
C THR A 335 14.82 -4.71 19.12
N GLY A 336 15.37 -4.14 18.04
CA GLY A 336 16.04 -4.90 16.99
C GLY A 336 17.54 -5.15 17.21
N GLY A 337 18.18 -4.44 18.17
CA GLY A 337 19.61 -4.59 18.46
C GLY A 337 20.55 -4.10 17.34
N TYR A 338 20.06 -3.21 16.47
CA TYR A 338 20.86 -2.64 15.38
C TYR A 338 21.86 -1.60 15.89
N SER A 339 22.98 -1.45 15.18
CA SER A 339 23.95 -0.39 15.44
C SER A 339 23.32 1.00 15.27
N ASN A 340 23.94 2.04 15.83
CA ASN A 340 23.43 3.42 15.69
C ASN A 340 23.30 3.82 14.21
N LYS A 341 24.30 3.46 13.38
CA LYS A 341 24.29 3.78 11.95
C LYS A 341 23.15 3.04 11.21
N ASP A 342 22.94 1.75 11.50
CA ASP A 342 21.87 0.97 10.92
C ASP A 342 20.50 1.47 11.36
N SER A 343 20.35 1.83 12.62
CA SER A 343 19.10 2.34 13.19
C SER A 343 18.65 3.64 12.53
N ILE A 344 19.57 4.58 12.29
CA ILE A 344 19.24 5.81 11.56
C ILE A 344 18.85 5.48 10.12
N LEU A 345 19.60 4.60 9.44
CA LEU A 345 19.29 4.21 8.07
C LEU A 345 17.91 3.51 7.97
N ILE A 346 17.56 2.69 8.98
CA ILE A 346 16.22 2.08 9.07
C ILE A 346 15.14 3.16 9.23
N GLY A 347 15.34 4.12 10.14
CA GLY A 347 14.40 5.23 10.32
C GLY A 347 14.18 6.03 9.03
N LEU A 348 15.26 6.31 8.29
CA LEU A 348 15.18 7.00 6.99
C LEU A 348 14.52 6.13 5.92
N GLY A 349 14.80 4.82 5.93
CA GLY A 349 14.25 3.89 4.95
C GLY A 349 12.75 3.59 5.11
N MET A 350 12.19 3.82 6.30
CA MET A 350 10.77 3.62 6.59
C MET A 350 9.91 4.89 6.36
N LEU A 351 10.43 5.91 5.69
CA LEU A 351 9.70 7.16 5.41
C LEU A 351 8.73 7.09 4.24
N GLY A 352 9.01 6.26 3.25
CA GLY A 352 8.22 6.18 2.02
C GLY A 352 6.76 5.82 2.28
N ARG A 353 5.86 6.37 1.46
CA ARG A 353 4.42 6.04 1.46
C ARG A 353 4.01 5.81 0.01
N ALA A 354 3.41 4.66 -0.31
CA ALA A 354 3.01 4.38 -1.68
C ALA A 354 1.61 3.76 -1.77
N GLU A 355 1.53 2.57 -2.33
CA GLU A 355 0.30 1.97 -2.82
C GLU A 355 -0.78 1.92 -1.74
N LEU A 356 -0.47 1.42 -0.56
CA LEU A 356 -1.44 1.26 0.53
C LEU A 356 -1.96 2.62 1.05
N ALA A 357 -1.08 3.63 1.17
CA ALA A 357 -1.51 4.97 1.57
C ALA A 357 -2.52 5.56 0.57
N PHE A 358 -2.25 5.43 -0.74
CA PHE A 358 -3.18 5.91 -1.77
C PHE A 358 -4.47 5.09 -1.83
N ILE A 359 -4.44 3.80 -1.50
CA ILE A 359 -5.66 2.99 -1.36
C ILE A 359 -6.52 3.51 -0.20
N VAL A 360 -5.93 3.79 0.96
CA VAL A 360 -6.66 4.38 2.10
C VAL A 360 -7.27 5.73 1.71
N ILE A 361 -6.51 6.59 1.04
CA ILE A 361 -7.00 7.89 0.54
C ILE A 361 -8.16 7.69 -0.44
N ASN A 362 -8.06 6.75 -1.38
CA ASN A 362 -9.11 6.46 -2.34
C ASN A 362 -10.39 5.97 -1.66
N ILE A 363 -10.27 5.02 -0.73
CA ILE A 363 -11.40 4.50 0.03
C ILE A 363 -12.09 5.63 0.81
N ALA A 364 -11.30 6.51 1.44
CA ALA A 364 -11.83 7.59 2.24
C ALA A 364 -12.47 8.72 1.41
N TYR A 365 -11.83 9.15 0.33
CA TYR A 365 -12.30 10.29 -0.48
C TYR A 365 -13.26 9.87 -1.58
N VAL A 366 -12.84 8.91 -2.44
CA VAL A 366 -13.58 8.59 -3.66
C VAL A 366 -14.76 7.68 -3.38
N GLN A 367 -14.56 6.62 -2.60
CA GLN A 367 -15.60 5.60 -2.40
C GLN A 367 -16.60 5.96 -1.31
N ASN A 368 -16.16 6.60 -0.22
CA ASN A 368 -17.00 6.82 0.96
C ASN A 368 -17.18 8.29 1.35
N GLN A 369 -16.51 9.25 0.72
CA GLN A 369 -16.61 10.70 1.00
C GLN A 369 -16.41 11.06 2.50
N LEU A 370 -15.52 10.33 3.18
CA LEU A 370 -15.22 10.50 4.61
C LEU A 370 -14.27 11.66 4.90
N ILE A 371 -13.57 12.15 3.89
CA ILE A 371 -12.66 13.29 3.96
C ILE A 371 -13.00 14.31 2.87
N THR A 372 -12.70 15.56 3.14
CA THR A 372 -12.90 16.68 2.21
C THR A 372 -11.85 16.68 1.09
N GLN A 373 -12.11 17.48 0.05
CA GLN A 373 -11.13 17.68 -1.03
C GLN A 373 -9.82 18.31 -0.52
N GLN A 374 -9.89 19.21 0.46
CA GLN A 374 -8.71 19.79 1.09
C GLN A 374 -7.86 18.72 1.77
N GLU A 375 -8.48 17.84 2.57
CA GLU A 375 -7.80 16.74 3.24
C GLU A 375 -7.18 15.76 2.26
N PHE A 376 -7.89 15.44 1.17
CA PHE A 376 -7.36 14.62 0.08
C PHE A 376 -6.04 15.20 -0.48
N TYR A 377 -6.00 16.52 -0.76
CA TYR A 377 -4.78 17.16 -1.26
C TYR A 377 -3.66 17.15 -0.23
N ILE A 378 -3.98 17.44 1.03
CA ILE A 378 -2.99 17.43 2.11
C ILE A 378 -2.33 16.05 2.21
N LEU A 379 -3.12 14.97 2.19
CA LEU A 379 -2.61 13.61 2.28
C LEU A 379 -1.78 13.20 1.05
N VAL A 380 -2.26 13.52 -0.15
CA VAL A 380 -1.53 13.21 -1.41
C VAL A 380 -0.22 13.97 -1.47
N PHE A 381 -0.22 15.29 -1.20
CA PHE A 381 1.00 16.10 -1.26
C PHE A 381 2.00 15.72 -0.16
N THR A 382 1.51 15.40 1.04
CA THR A 382 2.37 14.87 2.12
C THR A 382 3.05 13.58 1.70
N THR A 383 2.29 12.66 1.09
CA THR A 383 2.83 11.40 0.56
C THR A 383 3.91 11.65 -0.50
N PHE A 384 3.72 12.61 -1.39
CA PHE A 384 4.73 13.01 -2.37
C PHE A 384 5.99 13.55 -1.71
N LEU A 385 5.86 14.45 -0.74
CA LEU A 385 7.01 15.03 -0.04
C LEU A 385 7.79 13.96 0.73
N LEU A 386 7.12 13.02 1.39
CA LEU A 386 7.76 11.90 2.07
C LEU A 386 8.53 11.02 1.08
N ASN A 387 7.93 10.66 -0.05
CA ASN A 387 8.61 9.86 -1.07
C ASN A 387 9.83 10.55 -1.68
N ILE A 388 9.74 11.84 -1.98
CA ILE A 388 10.89 12.61 -2.47
C ILE A 388 12.00 12.70 -1.41
N SER A 389 11.63 12.78 -0.12
CA SER A 389 12.60 12.89 0.98
C SER A 389 13.44 11.62 1.17
N VAL A 390 12.90 10.41 0.87
CA VAL A 390 13.61 9.13 1.04
C VAL A 390 14.98 9.11 0.32
N PRO A 391 15.05 9.23 -1.01
CA PRO A 391 16.32 9.17 -1.71
C PRO A 391 17.26 10.32 -1.34
N LEU A 392 16.73 11.51 -1.06
CA LEU A 392 17.51 12.68 -0.68
C LEU A 392 18.19 12.47 0.68
N LEU A 393 17.45 12.01 1.67
CA LEU A 393 17.96 11.81 3.03
C LEU A 393 18.90 10.62 3.11
N ILE A 394 18.57 9.50 2.46
CA ILE A 394 19.47 8.33 2.42
C ILE A 394 20.79 8.70 1.72
N LYS A 395 20.74 9.42 0.59
CA LYS A 395 21.93 9.88 -0.12
C LYS A 395 22.77 10.83 0.73
N ALA A 396 22.14 11.77 1.43
CA ALA A 396 22.81 12.69 2.35
C ALA A 396 23.45 11.97 3.56
N TYR A 397 22.82 10.88 4.03
CA TYR A 397 23.32 10.10 5.16
C TYR A 397 24.43 9.10 4.79
N THR A 398 24.48 8.63 3.55
CA THR A 398 25.43 7.60 3.09
C THR A 398 26.90 7.91 3.39
N PRO A 399 27.44 9.15 3.22
CA PRO A 399 28.83 9.46 3.57
C PRO A 399 29.13 9.26 5.07
N PHE A 400 28.16 9.55 5.94
CA PHE A 400 28.29 9.35 7.39
C PHE A 400 28.19 7.86 7.73
N TYR A 401 27.26 7.14 7.12
CA TYR A 401 27.09 5.69 7.29
C TYR A 401 28.39 4.93 6.98
N ASN A 402 29.09 5.27 5.90
CA ASN A 402 30.32 4.61 5.48
C ASN A 402 31.54 4.95 6.37
N LYS A 403 31.50 6.08 7.08
CA LYS A 403 32.57 6.51 7.98
C LYS A 403 32.43 5.95 9.41
N MET A 404 31.22 5.61 9.83
CA MET A 404 30.96 5.07 11.16
C MET A 404 31.43 3.61 11.25
N LYS A 405 32.29 3.31 12.24
CA LYS A 405 32.62 1.93 12.62
C LYS A 405 31.42 1.29 13.31
N ASP A 406 31.31 -0.05 13.20
CA ASP A 406 30.25 -0.80 13.87
C ASP A 406 30.28 -0.67 15.38
#